data_699d96d1e19a3e1c3e2a4c09fa0416ca
#
_entry.id   699d96d1e19a3e1c3e2a4c09fa0416ca
#
_cell.length_a   1.000
_cell.length_b   1.000
_cell.length_c   1.000
_cell.angle_alpha   90.00
_cell.angle_beta   90.00
_cell.angle_gamma   90.00
#
_symmetry.space_group_name_H-M   'P 1'
#
loop_
_entity.id
_entity.type
_entity.pdbx_description
1 polymer ?
#
loop_
_entity_poly.entity_id
_entity_poly.type
_entity_poly.pdbx_seq_one_letter_code
_entity_poly.pdbx_strand_id
1 'polypeptide(L)'
;PAEVFTEKKLGIKDRRDIGTTISLEKYITTARENMVQTSSLWNDTIDRIGRWVDMDNAYKTMDKEYMESVWWAFKELHNKGKIYEGERVLMYCTRDATPLSKAEVTMDAGAYQDVTDPSVYVRFQLEDGRTLLVWTTTPWTLPANTALAVNADLTYVEVEVEGERFVLAKNLLDKALTNEKHETLPYTIITEYSGDSLVGLSYKPLLGVRRGEHAHKIYAAEYVSAEDGTG
;
A
#
# COMPACT_ATOMS: atom_id res chain seq x y z
N PRO A 1 22.52 -9.13 6.43
CA PRO A 1 23.33 -10.31 6.77
C PRO A 1 23.85 -10.30 8.20
N ALA A 2 24.42 -9.17 8.68
CA ALA A 2 24.98 -9.08 10.03
C ALA A 2 23.96 -9.31 11.15
N GLU A 3 22.79 -8.68 11.05
CA GLU A 3 21.68 -8.86 12.00
C GLU A 3 21.21 -10.30 12.03
N VAL A 4 20.91 -10.89 10.87
CA VAL A 4 20.44 -12.28 10.76
C VAL A 4 21.42 -13.27 11.34
N PHE A 5 22.73 -13.03 11.14
CA PHE A 5 23.77 -13.87 11.74
C PHE A 5 23.79 -13.74 13.28
N THR A 6 23.69 -12.52 13.78
CA THR A 6 23.64 -12.23 15.21
C THR A 6 22.41 -12.81 15.87
N GLU A 7 21.25 -12.66 15.25
CA GLU A 7 19.99 -13.24 15.71
C GLU A 7 20.08 -14.78 15.82
N LYS A 8 20.62 -15.43 14.78
CA LYS A 8 20.86 -16.90 14.80
C LYS A 8 21.83 -17.31 15.90
N LYS A 9 22.94 -16.59 16.09
CA LYS A 9 23.95 -16.87 17.12
C LYS A 9 23.39 -16.72 18.53
N LEU A 10 22.49 -15.75 18.74
CA LEU A 10 21.84 -15.49 20.02
C LEU A 10 20.53 -16.28 20.22
N GLY A 11 20.07 -17.03 19.21
CA GLY A 11 18.82 -17.80 19.28
C GLY A 11 17.56 -16.93 19.30
N ILE A 12 17.62 -15.71 18.76
CA ILE A 12 16.53 -14.76 18.70
C ILE A 12 15.53 -15.23 17.65
N LYS A 13 14.27 -15.39 18.03
CA LYS A 13 13.17 -15.77 17.13
C LYS A 13 12.28 -14.58 16.79
N ASP A 14 12.16 -13.61 17.68
CA ASP A 14 11.38 -12.40 17.51
C ASP A 14 12.25 -11.19 17.85
N ARG A 15 12.28 -10.18 16.98
CA ARG A 15 13.06 -8.94 17.19
C ARG A 15 12.65 -8.18 18.46
N ARG A 16 11.45 -8.36 18.93
CA ARG A 16 10.96 -7.78 20.20
C ARG A 16 11.69 -8.31 21.44
N ASP A 17 12.41 -9.41 21.29
CA ASP A 17 13.26 -9.95 22.37
C ASP A 17 14.51 -9.10 22.61
N ILE A 18 14.94 -8.30 21.63
CA ILE A 18 16.09 -7.40 21.76
C ILE A 18 15.72 -6.21 22.65
N GLY A 19 16.47 -6.04 23.72
CA GLY A 19 16.22 -5.00 24.74
C GLY A 19 15.27 -5.47 25.86
N THR A 20 14.68 -6.68 25.74
CA THR A 20 13.83 -7.29 26.76
C THR A 20 14.42 -8.59 27.31
N THR A 21 14.34 -9.67 26.57
CA THR A 21 14.91 -10.98 26.93
C THR A 21 16.44 -11.01 26.75
N ILE A 22 16.93 -10.35 25.72
CA ILE A 22 18.36 -10.20 25.42
C ILE A 22 18.71 -8.73 25.53
N SER A 23 19.72 -8.39 26.36
CA SER A 23 20.13 -6.98 26.51
C SER A 23 20.65 -6.41 25.18
N LEU A 24 20.34 -5.15 24.92
CA LEU A 24 20.81 -4.44 23.73
C LEU A 24 22.33 -4.44 23.64
N GLU A 25 23.02 -4.29 24.79
CA GLU A 25 24.48 -4.34 24.86
C GLU A 25 25.02 -5.69 24.37
N LYS A 26 24.44 -6.80 24.82
CA LYS A 26 24.85 -8.14 24.37
C LYS A 26 24.62 -8.33 22.88
N TYR A 27 23.50 -7.85 22.37
CA TYR A 27 23.19 -7.91 20.93
C TYR A 27 24.23 -7.14 20.11
N ILE A 28 24.47 -5.87 20.46
CA ILE A 28 25.42 -5.00 19.76
C ILE A 28 26.85 -5.54 19.85
N THR A 29 27.29 -6.01 21.03
CA THR A 29 28.63 -6.56 21.21
C THR A 29 28.83 -7.82 20.34
N THR A 30 27.84 -8.72 20.33
CA THR A 30 27.90 -9.92 19.50
C THR A 30 27.94 -9.58 18.01
N ALA A 31 27.14 -8.60 17.56
CA ALA A 31 27.15 -8.14 16.17
C ALA A 31 28.51 -7.55 15.79
N ARG A 32 29.09 -6.71 16.65
CA ARG A 32 30.41 -6.08 16.44
C ARG A 32 31.51 -7.13 16.33
N GLU A 33 31.58 -8.07 17.26
CA GLU A 33 32.58 -9.14 17.25
C GLU A 33 32.51 -9.96 15.96
N ASN A 34 31.31 -10.30 15.49
CA ASN A 34 31.14 -11.02 14.24
C ASN A 34 31.65 -10.23 13.04
N MET A 35 31.38 -8.93 12.99
CA MET A 35 31.83 -8.08 11.89
C MET A 35 33.36 -7.96 11.86
N VAL A 36 33.98 -7.80 13.01
CA VAL A 36 35.44 -7.73 13.12
C VAL A 36 36.13 -9.03 12.71
N GLN A 37 35.59 -10.17 13.17
CA GLN A 37 36.13 -11.49 12.79
C GLN A 37 36.00 -11.74 11.28
N THR A 38 34.86 -11.40 10.69
CA THR A 38 34.62 -11.61 9.25
C THR A 38 35.50 -10.69 8.41
N SER A 39 35.74 -9.43 8.87
CA SER A 39 36.56 -8.48 8.11
C SER A 39 38.03 -8.88 8.05
N SER A 40 38.58 -9.52 9.09
CA SER A 40 39.98 -9.95 9.10
C SER A 40 40.31 -11.02 8.07
N LEU A 41 39.30 -11.85 7.67
CA LEU A 41 39.47 -12.85 6.64
C LEU A 41 39.69 -12.25 5.24
N TRP A 42 39.30 -11.01 5.03
CA TRP A 42 39.51 -10.32 3.77
C TRP A 42 40.95 -9.90 3.54
N ASN A 43 41.72 -9.64 4.60
CA ASN A 43 43.11 -9.16 4.50
C ASN A 43 43.93 -10.14 3.67
N ASP A 44 43.93 -11.42 4.06
CA ASP A 44 44.70 -12.46 3.34
C ASP A 44 44.20 -12.62 1.89
N THR A 45 42.91 -12.48 1.66
CA THR A 45 42.35 -12.58 0.31
C THR A 45 42.76 -11.42 -0.56
N ILE A 46 42.72 -10.18 -0.04
CA ILE A 46 43.09 -8.96 -0.75
C ILE A 46 44.59 -8.96 -1.09
N ASP A 47 45.44 -9.34 -0.13
CA ASP A 47 46.86 -9.49 -0.36
C ASP A 47 47.17 -10.53 -1.43
N ARG A 48 46.49 -11.66 -1.37
CA ARG A 48 46.70 -12.76 -2.33
C ARG A 48 46.31 -12.40 -3.76
N ILE A 49 45.30 -11.57 -3.95
CA ILE A 49 44.92 -11.07 -5.29
C ILE A 49 45.77 -9.89 -5.76
N GLY A 50 46.74 -9.47 -4.96
CA GLY A 50 47.71 -8.42 -5.31
C GLY A 50 47.16 -7.00 -5.29
N ARG A 51 46.11 -6.75 -4.55
CA ARG A 51 45.55 -5.40 -4.37
C ARG A 51 46.20 -4.72 -3.18
N TRP A 52 46.89 -3.65 -3.46
CA TRP A 52 47.56 -2.86 -2.41
C TRP A 52 46.62 -1.82 -1.84
N VAL A 53 46.20 -2.03 -0.62
CA VAL A 53 45.34 -1.12 0.17
C VAL A 53 45.85 -1.06 1.60
N ASP A 54 45.65 0.08 2.26
CA ASP A 54 45.94 0.23 3.68
C ASP A 54 44.79 -0.34 4.51
N MET A 55 44.93 -1.62 4.91
CA MET A 55 43.94 -2.33 5.69
C MET A 55 43.95 -1.92 7.17
N ASP A 56 45.12 -1.44 7.68
CA ASP A 56 45.27 -1.05 9.08
C ASP A 56 44.52 0.24 9.40
N ASN A 57 44.49 1.17 8.43
CA ASN A 57 43.78 2.44 8.53
C ASN A 57 42.44 2.45 7.80
N ALA A 58 41.87 1.29 7.48
CA ALA A 58 40.57 1.20 6.84
C ALA A 58 39.49 1.79 7.75
N TYR A 59 38.69 2.73 7.22
CA TYR A 59 37.53 3.23 7.97
C TYR A 59 36.44 2.16 8.11
N LYS A 60 35.74 2.17 9.22
CA LYS A 60 34.56 1.33 9.47
C LYS A 60 33.40 2.23 9.82
N THR A 61 32.21 1.92 9.26
CA THR A 61 31.02 2.73 9.53
C THR A 61 30.54 2.69 10.99
N MET A 62 31.07 1.79 11.78
CA MET A 62 30.81 1.67 13.22
C MET A 62 31.82 2.43 14.09
N ASP A 63 32.84 3.02 13.48
CA ASP A 63 33.84 3.80 14.21
C ASP A 63 33.26 5.17 14.58
N LYS A 64 33.69 5.69 15.73
CA LYS A 64 33.17 6.94 16.29
C LYS A 64 33.40 8.13 15.35
N GLU A 65 34.57 8.22 14.79
CA GLU A 65 34.99 9.30 13.88
C GLU A 65 34.13 9.29 12.59
N TYR A 66 33.78 8.11 12.11
CA TYR A 66 32.84 7.97 10.96
C TYR A 66 31.46 8.47 11.34
N MET A 67 30.90 8.01 12.49
CA MET A 67 29.59 8.44 12.95
C MET A 67 29.52 9.95 13.20
N GLU A 68 30.56 10.54 13.81
CA GLU A 68 30.65 12.00 14.02
C GLU A 68 30.62 12.76 12.70
N SER A 69 31.30 12.26 11.66
CA SER A 69 31.31 12.87 10.33
C SER A 69 29.91 12.81 9.66
N VAL A 70 29.20 11.67 9.79
CA VAL A 70 27.85 11.53 9.30
C VAL A 70 26.88 12.47 10.03
N TRP A 71 26.99 12.57 11.35
CA TRP A 71 26.14 13.47 12.14
C TRP A 71 26.41 14.95 11.83
N TRP A 72 27.68 15.30 11.61
CA TRP A 72 28.03 16.63 11.15
C TRP A 72 27.36 16.96 9.81
N ALA A 73 27.48 16.07 8.83
CA ALA A 73 26.85 16.27 7.51
C ALA A 73 25.33 16.40 7.62
N PHE A 74 24.70 15.55 8.44
CA PHE A 74 23.26 15.62 8.71
C PHE A 74 22.87 16.97 9.33
N LYS A 75 23.62 17.43 10.35
CA LYS A 75 23.39 18.71 11.01
C LYS A 75 23.50 19.89 10.04
N GLU A 76 24.52 19.87 9.17
CA GLU A 76 24.70 20.92 8.15
C GLU A 76 23.52 20.98 7.17
N LEU A 77 23.00 19.81 6.72
CA LEU A 77 21.84 19.74 5.85
C LEU A 77 20.57 20.20 6.56
N HIS A 78 20.40 19.84 7.83
CA HIS A 78 19.28 20.31 8.65
C HIS A 78 19.30 21.82 8.83
N ASN A 79 20.46 22.40 9.17
CA ASN A 79 20.63 23.85 9.34
C ASN A 79 20.35 24.63 8.04
N LYS A 80 20.55 24.00 6.89
CA LYS A 80 20.22 24.55 5.56
C LYS A 80 18.76 24.31 5.15
N GLY A 81 17.91 23.75 6.03
CA GLY A 81 16.50 23.47 5.75
C GLY A 81 16.27 22.38 4.70
N LYS A 82 17.27 21.50 4.45
CA LYS A 82 17.16 20.41 3.47
C LYS A 82 16.60 19.13 4.06
N ILE A 83 16.50 19.04 5.38
CA ILE A 83 15.97 17.91 6.12
C ILE A 83 14.76 18.39 6.90
N TYR A 84 13.68 17.68 6.80
CA TYR A 84 12.42 17.94 7.49
C TYR A 84 11.76 16.62 7.90
N GLU A 85 10.92 16.67 8.90
CA GLU A 85 10.07 15.55 9.30
C GLU A 85 8.86 15.47 8.38
N GLY A 86 8.52 14.27 7.92
CA GLY A 86 7.39 14.06 7.03
C GLY A 86 6.97 12.60 6.97
N GLU A 87 5.74 12.38 6.53
CA GLU A 87 5.18 11.05 6.32
C GLU A 87 5.39 10.60 4.88
N ARG A 88 5.68 9.32 4.69
CA ARG A 88 5.82 8.70 3.39
C ARG A 88 5.12 7.35 3.36
N VAL A 89 4.27 7.15 2.37
CA VAL A 89 3.65 5.86 2.12
C VAL A 89 4.68 4.90 1.53
N LEU A 90 4.85 3.76 2.16
CA LEU A 90 5.74 2.68 1.73
C LEU A 90 4.97 1.36 1.70
N MET A 91 5.41 0.44 0.82
CA MET A 91 4.97 -0.95 0.88
C MET A 91 5.52 -1.59 2.16
N TYR A 92 4.70 -2.39 2.83
CA TYR A 92 5.04 -3.01 4.10
C TYR A 92 4.73 -4.52 4.04
N CYS A 93 5.72 -5.34 4.37
CA CYS A 93 5.52 -6.78 4.50
C CYS A 93 5.00 -7.11 5.91
N THR A 94 3.77 -7.58 6.00
CA THR A 94 3.15 -7.94 7.28
C THR A 94 3.74 -9.23 7.87
N ARG A 95 4.27 -10.13 7.03
CA ARG A 95 4.91 -11.36 7.46
C ARG A 95 6.28 -11.10 8.11
N ASP A 96 7.09 -10.27 7.46
CA ASP A 96 8.45 -9.99 7.91
C ASP A 96 8.53 -8.75 8.81
N ALA A 97 7.38 -8.06 9.01
CA ALA A 97 7.21 -6.86 9.84
C ALA A 97 8.23 -5.76 9.51
N THR A 98 8.41 -5.47 8.21
CA THR A 98 9.37 -4.49 7.73
C THR A 98 8.86 -3.74 6.49
N PRO A 99 9.21 -2.46 6.31
CA PRO A 99 9.01 -1.76 5.05
C PRO A 99 9.84 -2.42 3.93
N LEU A 100 9.28 -2.45 2.73
CA LEU A 100 9.94 -3.00 1.56
C LEU A 100 10.65 -1.88 0.78
N SER A 101 11.85 -2.18 0.30
CA SER A 101 12.56 -1.30 -0.61
C SER A 101 11.93 -1.33 -2.00
N LYS A 102 12.18 -0.30 -2.80
CA LYS A 102 11.70 -0.24 -4.18
C LYS A 102 12.24 -1.40 -5.04
N ALA A 103 13.45 -1.87 -4.76
CA ALA A 103 14.06 -3.00 -5.46
C ALA A 103 13.38 -4.35 -5.15
N GLU A 104 12.82 -4.51 -3.96
CA GLU A 104 12.13 -5.74 -3.54
C GLU A 104 10.74 -5.88 -4.17
N VAL A 105 10.15 -4.78 -4.63
CA VAL A 105 8.81 -4.74 -5.24
C VAL A 105 8.84 -4.47 -6.74
N THR A 106 9.92 -4.82 -7.42
CA THR A 106 10.01 -4.73 -8.88
C THR A 106 9.47 -5.98 -9.55
N MET A 107 9.02 -5.85 -10.80
CA MET A 107 8.57 -7.00 -11.61
C MET A 107 9.72 -7.99 -11.86
N ASP A 108 10.94 -7.51 -12.05
CA ASP A 108 12.14 -8.36 -12.26
C ASP A 108 12.46 -9.26 -11.06
N ALA A 109 12.06 -8.83 -9.86
CA ALA A 109 12.20 -9.64 -8.65
C ALA A 109 11.10 -10.72 -8.49
N GLY A 110 10.15 -10.82 -9.44
CA GLY A 110 9.01 -11.74 -9.37
C GLY A 110 8.03 -11.41 -8.22
N ALA A 111 8.00 -10.14 -7.79
CA ALA A 111 7.15 -9.69 -6.69
C ALA A 111 5.67 -9.59 -7.09
N TYR A 112 5.40 -9.45 -8.38
CA TYR A 112 4.05 -9.35 -8.92
C TYR A 112 3.65 -10.69 -9.55
N GLN A 113 2.47 -11.15 -9.21
CA GLN A 113 1.87 -12.35 -9.76
C GLN A 113 0.40 -12.08 -10.06
N ASP A 114 -0.10 -12.66 -11.14
CA ASP A 114 -1.53 -12.63 -11.43
C ASP A 114 -2.26 -13.53 -10.44
N VAL A 115 -3.19 -12.95 -9.71
CA VAL A 115 -4.05 -13.67 -8.75
C VAL A 115 -5.50 -13.38 -9.05
N THR A 116 -6.37 -14.35 -8.77
CA THR A 116 -7.81 -14.17 -8.86
C THR A 116 -8.35 -13.86 -7.48
N ASP A 117 -8.80 -12.62 -7.29
CA ASP A 117 -9.41 -12.16 -6.05
C ASP A 117 -10.92 -11.96 -6.24
N PRO A 118 -11.73 -12.25 -5.21
CA PRO A 118 -13.15 -11.97 -5.26
C PRO A 118 -13.41 -10.46 -5.30
N SER A 119 -14.38 -10.06 -6.11
CA SER A 119 -14.91 -8.70 -6.12
C SER A 119 -16.35 -8.68 -5.65
N VAL A 120 -16.82 -7.53 -5.17
CA VAL A 120 -18.20 -7.37 -4.71
C VAL A 120 -18.84 -6.17 -5.36
N TYR A 121 -20.14 -6.33 -5.67
CA TYR A 121 -21.02 -5.25 -6.06
C TYR A 121 -21.82 -4.82 -4.83
N VAL A 122 -21.70 -3.55 -4.47
CA VAL A 122 -22.29 -2.97 -3.26
C VAL A 122 -23.42 -2.03 -3.64
N ARG A 123 -24.54 -2.14 -2.97
CA ARG A 123 -25.73 -1.30 -3.14
C ARG A 123 -25.64 -0.10 -2.23
N PHE A 124 -25.50 1.08 -2.79
CA PHE A 124 -25.55 2.35 -2.04
C PHE A 124 -26.88 3.03 -2.27
N GLN A 125 -27.70 3.08 -1.24
CA GLN A 125 -28.99 3.74 -1.31
C GLN A 125 -28.83 5.25 -1.23
N LEU A 126 -29.27 5.97 -2.26
CA LEU A 126 -29.33 7.43 -2.29
C LEU A 126 -30.50 7.92 -1.40
N GLU A 127 -30.40 9.15 -0.92
CA GLU A 127 -31.47 9.75 -0.11
C GLU A 127 -32.76 10.01 -0.91
N ASP A 128 -32.68 10.10 -2.24
CA ASP A 128 -33.82 10.24 -3.14
C ASP A 128 -34.52 8.91 -3.50
N GLY A 129 -34.01 7.80 -2.95
CA GLY A 129 -34.61 6.47 -3.09
C GLY A 129 -33.99 5.59 -4.19
N ARG A 130 -33.14 6.13 -5.07
CA ARG A 130 -32.39 5.36 -6.05
C ARG A 130 -31.27 4.54 -5.39
N THR A 131 -30.83 3.49 -6.05
CA THR A 131 -29.73 2.64 -5.57
C THR A 131 -28.59 2.66 -6.57
N LEU A 132 -27.42 3.15 -6.16
CA LEU A 132 -26.20 3.08 -6.96
C LEU A 132 -25.54 1.70 -6.77
N LEU A 133 -25.19 1.05 -7.86
CA LEU A 133 -24.41 -0.18 -7.84
C LEU A 133 -22.92 0.19 -7.97
N VAL A 134 -22.12 -0.16 -6.95
CA VAL A 134 -20.71 0.19 -6.87
C VAL A 134 -19.87 -1.08 -6.75
N TRP A 135 -18.86 -1.21 -7.57
CA TRP A 135 -17.95 -2.35 -7.58
C TRP A 135 -16.68 -2.07 -6.79
N THR A 136 -16.18 -3.07 -6.07
CA THR A 136 -14.88 -2.99 -5.41
C THR A 136 -14.20 -4.35 -5.30
N THR A 137 -12.89 -4.37 -5.41
CA THR A 137 -12.02 -5.52 -5.10
C THR A 137 -11.45 -5.45 -3.69
N THR A 138 -11.75 -4.39 -2.93
CA THR A 138 -11.22 -4.16 -1.58
C THR A 138 -12.35 -3.95 -0.55
N PRO A 139 -13.21 -4.97 -0.31
CA PRO A 139 -14.39 -4.82 0.54
C PRO A 139 -14.09 -4.43 1.99
N TRP A 140 -12.88 -4.69 2.49
CA TRP A 140 -12.44 -4.26 3.82
C TRP A 140 -12.33 -2.73 3.98
N THR A 141 -12.37 -1.96 2.90
CA THR A 141 -12.40 -0.49 2.95
C THR A 141 -13.80 0.07 3.18
N LEU A 142 -14.85 -0.70 2.96
CA LEU A 142 -16.25 -0.26 3.09
C LEU A 142 -16.60 0.32 4.46
N PRO A 143 -16.09 -0.18 5.61
CA PRO A 143 -16.33 0.43 6.91
C PRO A 143 -15.83 1.87 7.04
N ALA A 144 -14.82 2.25 6.24
CA ALA A 144 -14.25 3.58 6.20
C ALA A 144 -14.78 4.45 5.05
N ASN A 145 -15.78 3.95 4.28
CA ASN A 145 -16.34 4.70 3.16
C ASN A 145 -16.92 6.03 3.60
N THR A 146 -16.51 7.10 2.91
CA THR A 146 -16.96 8.48 3.17
C THR A 146 -17.46 9.19 1.93
N ALA A 147 -17.18 8.69 0.73
CA ALA A 147 -17.60 9.28 -0.54
C ALA A 147 -17.77 8.20 -1.61
N LEU A 148 -18.57 8.53 -2.62
CA LEU A 148 -18.62 7.82 -3.91
C LEU A 148 -18.11 8.75 -4.99
N ALA A 149 -17.52 8.19 -6.05
CA ALA A 149 -17.05 8.94 -7.19
C ALA A 149 -17.79 8.48 -8.44
N VAL A 150 -18.11 9.43 -9.32
CA VAL A 150 -18.65 9.20 -10.65
C VAL A 150 -17.88 10.03 -11.66
N ASN A 151 -17.86 9.62 -12.90
CA ASN A 151 -17.33 10.47 -13.97
C ASN A 151 -18.49 11.32 -14.55
N ALA A 152 -18.36 12.64 -14.46
CA ALA A 152 -19.38 13.59 -14.89
C ALA A 152 -19.72 13.47 -16.39
N ASP A 153 -18.73 13.07 -17.21
CA ASP A 153 -18.86 12.98 -18.67
C ASP A 153 -19.48 11.65 -19.15
N LEU A 154 -19.63 10.67 -18.25
CA LEU A 154 -20.26 9.41 -18.60
C LEU A 154 -21.78 9.47 -18.51
N THR A 155 -22.42 8.59 -19.28
CA THR A 155 -23.86 8.33 -19.18
C THR A 155 -24.12 7.20 -18.21
N TYR A 156 -24.95 7.43 -17.21
CA TYR A 156 -25.46 6.45 -16.27
C TYR A 156 -26.89 6.10 -16.61
N VAL A 157 -27.32 4.91 -16.27
CA VAL A 157 -28.66 4.43 -16.48
C VAL A 157 -29.25 3.82 -15.23
N GLU A 158 -30.54 4.05 -15.01
CA GLU A 158 -31.32 3.26 -14.07
C GLU A 158 -31.90 2.06 -14.82
N VAL A 159 -31.62 0.88 -14.31
CA VAL A 159 -32.09 -0.39 -14.87
C VAL A 159 -32.91 -1.15 -13.85
N GLU A 160 -33.88 -1.90 -14.33
CA GLU A 160 -34.60 -2.88 -13.54
C GLU A 160 -34.13 -4.29 -13.89
N VAL A 161 -33.69 -5.02 -12.87
CA VAL A 161 -33.16 -6.39 -12.92
C VAL A 161 -33.89 -7.19 -11.85
N GLU A 162 -34.63 -8.25 -12.23
CA GLU A 162 -35.34 -9.13 -11.28
C GLU A 162 -36.24 -8.37 -10.28
N GLY A 163 -36.81 -7.22 -10.68
CA GLY A 163 -37.69 -6.40 -9.85
C GLY A 163 -36.96 -5.41 -8.90
N GLU A 164 -35.64 -5.34 -8.96
CA GLU A 164 -34.85 -4.37 -8.26
C GLU A 164 -34.28 -3.31 -9.23
N ARG A 165 -34.05 -2.09 -8.74
CA ARG A 165 -33.53 -0.97 -9.56
C ARG A 165 -32.16 -0.53 -9.13
N PHE A 166 -31.29 -0.38 -10.13
CA PHE A 166 -29.89 0.04 -9.92
C PHE A 166 -29.47 1.12 -10.91
N VAL A 167 -28.64 2.03 -10.45
CA VAL A 167 -27.96 3.04 -11.28
C VAL A 167 -26.50 2.65 -11.44
N LEU A 168 -26.02 2.57 -12.69
CA LEU A 168 -24.62 2.30 -13.04
C LEU A 168 -24.31 2.87 -14.43
N ALA A 169 -23.02 2.91 -14.81
CA ALA A 169 -22.63 3.43 -16.11
C ALA A 169 -23.15 2.56 -17.25
N LYS A 170 -23.72 3.21 -18.27
CA LYS A 170 -24.37 2.56 -19.42
C LYS A 170 -23.46 1.57 -20.13
N ASN A 171 -22.19 1.93 -20.32
CA ASN A 171 -21.21 1.12 -21.03
C ASN A 171 -20.79 -0.16 -20.29
N LEU A 172 -21.14 -0.28 -19.01
CA LEU A 172 -20.73 -1.38 -18.13
C LEU A 172 -21.89 -2.34 -17.78
N LEU A 173 -23.07 -2.12 -18.34
CA LEU A 173 -24.27 -2.93 -18.06
C LEU A 173 -24.03 -4.42 -18.24
N ASP A 174 -23.59 -4.83 -19.42
CA ASP A 174 -23.41 -6.25 -19.74
C ASP A 174 -22.32 -6.91 -18.89
N LYS A 175 -21.30 -6.14 -18.48
CA LYS A 175 -20.21 -6.62 -17.62
C LYS A 175 -20.65 -6.72 -16.17
N ALA A 176 -21.36 -5.72 -15.67
CA ALA A 176 -21.79 -5.64 -14.27
C ALA A 176 -22.98 -6.54 -13.95
N LEU A 177 -23.86 -6.77 -14.93
CA LEU A 177 -25.07 -7.59 -14.77
C LEU A 177 -24.87 -9.01 -15.31
N THR A 178 -23.75 -9.62 -15.01
CA THR A 178 -23.40 -10.99 -15.43
C THR A 178 -23.47 -11.94 -14.23
N ASN A 179 -24.11 -13.09 -14.42
CA ASN A 179 -24.20 -14.13 -13.40
C ASN A 179 -22.92 -14.98 -13.31
N GLU A 180 -22.86 -15.92 -12.36
CA GLU A 180 -21.72 -16.84 -12.16
C GLU A 180 -21.43 -17.73 -13.39
N LYS A 181 -22.40 -17.88 -14.32
CA LYS A 181 -22.25 -18.65 -15.55
C LYS A 181 -21.77 -17.80 -16.74
N HIS A 182 -21.41 -16.54 -16.49
CA HIS A 182 -21.05 -15.55 -17.51
C HIS A 182 -22.19 -15.21 -18.49
N GLU A 183 -23.44 -15.31 -18.05
CA GLU A 183 -24.59 -14.91 -18.83
C GLU A 183 -25.11 -13.56 -18.34
N THR A 184 -25.39 -12.62 -19.24
CA THR A 184 -25.95 -11.32 -18.88
C THR A 184 -27.38 -11.50 -18.38
N LEU A 185 -27.67 -10.99 -17.19
CA LEU A 185 -29.02 -10.97 -16.64
C LEU A 185 -29.91 -10.09 -17.47
N PRO A 186 -31.21 -10.50 -17.71
CA PRO A 186 -32.15 -9.65 -18.41
C PRO A 186 -32.41 -8.37 -17.61
N TYR A 187 -32.30 -7.21 -18.27
CA TYR A 187 -32.59 -5.92 -17.69
C TYR A 187 -33.43 -5.03 -18.58
N THR A 188 -34.09 -4.05 -17.98
CA THR A 188 -34.84 -3.01 -18.69
C THR A 188 -34.30 -1.65 -18.28
N ILE A 189 -33.87 -0.82 -19.25
CA ILE A 189 -33.48 0.56 -19.00
C ILE A 189 -34.72 1.39 -18.75
N ILE A 190 -34.76 2.05 -17.58
CA ILE A 190 -35.88 2.92 -17.16
C ILE A 190 -35.57 4.38 -17.50
N THR A 191 -34.38 4.87 -17.17
CA THR A 191 -34.02 6.27 -17.36
C THR A 191 -32.50 6.40 -17.59
N GLU A 192 -32.12 7.40 -18.36
CA GLU A 192 -30.70 7.77 -18.56
C GLU A 192 -30.37 9.07 -17.80
N TYR A 193 -29.18 9.15 -17.24
CA TYR A 193 -28.65 10.30 -16.49
C TYR A 193 -27.29 10.72 -17.02
N SER A 194 -27.02 12.02 -17.04
CA SER A 194 -25.63 12.49 -17.11
C SER A 194 -24.94 12.23 -15.79
N GLY A 195 -23.66 11.85 -15.80
CA GLY A 195 -22.88 11.68 -14.57
C GLY A 195 -22.84 12.94 -13.72
N ASP A 196 -22.81 14.11 -14.35
CA ASP A 196 -22.87 15.41 -13.66
C ASP A 196 -24.14 15.55 -12.80
N SER A 197 -25.28 14.99 -13.23
CA SER A 197 -26.53 15.03 -12.47
C SER A 197 -26.53 14.19 -11.19
N LEU A 198 -25.57 13.30 -11.04
CA LEU A 198 -25.38 12.48 -9.83
C LEU A 198 -24.46 13.17 -8.82
N VAL A 199 -23.67 14.15 -9.24
CA VAL A 199 -22.73 14.86 -8.37
C VAL A 199 -23.45 15.67 -7.32
N GLY A 200 -22.98 15.58 -6.07
CA GLY A 200 -23.56 16.26 -4.91
C GLY A 200 -24.72 15.54 -4.25
N LEU A 201 -25.29 14.50 -4.87
CA LEU A 201 -26.31 13.69 -4.22
C LEU A 201 -25.75 12.97 -2.98
N SER A 202 -26.59 12.83 -1.97
CA SER A 202 -26.25 12.15 -0.72
C SER A 202 -26.73 10.71 -0.71
N TYR A 203 -25.98 9.84 -0.04
CA TYR A 203 -26.35 8.45 0.15
C TYR A 203 -26.34 8.04 1.61
N LYS A 204 -27.05 6.98 1.95
CA LYS A 204 -27.12 6.43 3.29
C LYS A 204 -25.81 5.69 3.61
N PRO A 205 -25.16 5.98 4.76
CA PRO A 205 -23.97 5.23 5.18
C PRO A 205 -24.26 3.73 5.28
N LEU A 206 -23.38 2.89 4.75
CA LEU A 206 -23.53 1.42 4.80
C LEU A 206 -23.68 0.88 6.23
N LEU A 207 -22.95 1.46 7.18
CA LEU A 207 -22.94 1.04 8.58
C LEU A 207 -23.67 2.03 9.50
N GLY A 208 -24.52 2.91 8.96
CA GLY A 208 -25.35 3.83 9.74
C GLY A 208 -24.61 4.98 10.44
N VAL A 209 -23.30 5.12 10.26
CA VAL A 209 -22.49 6.17 10.92
C VAL A 209 -22.11 7.26 9.91
N ARG A 210 -22.70 8.47 10.05
CA ARG A 210 -22.25 9.64 9.27
C ARG A 210 -20.95 10.21 9.84
N ARG A 211 -20.03 10.57 8.93
CA ARG A 211 -18.71 11.09 9.25
C ARG A 211 -18.50 12.47 8.63
N GLY A 212 -18.90 13.51 9.36
CA GLY A 212 -18.69 14.90 8.94
C GLY A 212 -19.72 15.42 7.94
N GLU A 213 -19.70 16.73 7.72
CA GLU A 213 -20.68 17.46 6.90
C GLU A 213 -20.57 17.15 5.40
N HIS A 214 -19.36 16.90 4.92
CA HIS A 214 -19.08 16.62 3.51
C HIS A 214 -19.04 15.13 3.18
N ALA A 215 -19.24 14.25 4.18
CA ALA A 215 -19.24 12.81 3.97
C ALA A 215 -20.54 12.30 3.36
N HIS A 216 -20.45 11.13 2.74
CA HIS A 216 -21.57 10.39 2.13
C HIS A 216 -22.29 11.17 1.01
N LYS A 217 -21.47 11.80 0.15
CA LYS A 217 -21.88 12.45 -1.08
C LYS A 217 -21.16 11.83 -2.28
N ILE A 218 -21.74 12.07 -3.45
CA ILE A 218 -21.16 11.68 -4.73
C ILE A 218 -20.31 12.86 -5.25
N TYR A 219 -19.09 12.57 -5.67
CA TYR A 219 -18.14 13.55 -6.20
C TYR A 219 -17.77 13.21 -7.64
N ALA A 220 -17.53 14.23 -8.45
CA ALA A 220 -16.96 14.04 -9.78
C ALA A 220 -15.47 13.65 -9.67
N ALA A 221 -15.06 12.66 -10.48
CA ALA A 221 -13.66 12.26 -10.57
C ALA A 221 -13.34 11.72 -11.97
N GLU A 222 -12.36 12.34 -12.62
CA GLU A 222 -11.93 11.97 -13.98
C GLU A 222 -11.30 10.58 -14.07
N TYR A 223 -10.78 10.04 -12.96
CA TYR A 223 -10.19 8.70 -12.92
C TYR A 223 -11.20 7.56 -12.95
N VAL A 224 -12.50 7.85 -12.79
CA VAL A 224 -13.54 6.82 -12.89
C VAL A 224 -13.64 6.35 -14.34
N SER A 225 -13.35 5.07 -14.54
CA SER A 225 -13.24 4.45 -15.85
C SER A 225 -14.59 3.94 -16.38
N ALA A 226 -14.77 4.00 -17.69
CA ALA A 226 -15.87 3.33 -18.39
C ALA A 226 -15.51 1.90 -18.85
N GLU A 227 -14.36 1.38 -18.45
CA GLU A 227 -13.83 0.09 -18.91
C GLU A 227 -14.01 -1.02 -17.85
N ASP A 228 -13.99 -0.64 -16.57
CA ASP A 228 -14.07 -1.57 -15.45
C ASP A 228 -15.04 -1.10 -14.36
N GLY A 229 -15.55 -2.08 -13.59
CA GLY A 229 -16.43 -1.84 -12.46
C GLY A 229 -17.86 -1.53 -12.84
N THR A 230 -18.37 -0.43 -12.30
CA THR A 230 -19.75 0.07 -12.54
C THR A 230 -19.78 1.53 -13.01
N GLY A 231 -18.61 2.13 -13.19
CA GLY A 231 -18.44 3.53 -13.58
C GLY A 231 -18.52 4.51 -12.44
#